data_3e635a15e9a2d1d03fbac48216553228
#
_entry.id   3e635a15e9a2d1d03fbac48216553228
#
_cell.length_a   1.000
_cell.length_b   1.000
_cell.length_c   1.000
_cell.angle_alpha   90.00
_cell.angle_beta   90.00
_cell.angle_gamma   90.00
#
_symmetry.space_group_name_H-M   'P 1'
#
loop_
_entity.id
_entity.type
_entity.pdbx_description
1 polymer ?
#
loop_
_entity_poly.entity_id
_entity_poly.type
_entity_poly.pdbx_seq_one_letter_code
_entity_poly.pdbx_strand_id
1 'polypeptide(L)'
;KGIITEEMKIVAKDEGLDPEFIRRGVAAGRIVIPTSPYRQVKICGIGEGLRTKVNASIGVSSDIVDPDMEVKKAIAAEKAGADTLMELGTGGDFLGIRKKVIDSISLSVGSVPLYQAFIEAARKYGSIVHMTEDELFNATEAQAKLGTNFMAIHTGINNITLDRLKAHGRYGGLCSRGGAFMSSWMLHNEKENPLFANFDYLAEILKEHEVVLSTGNGMRAGAVHDATDRAQIQELIINSEIADRAHKQGLQVIVEGPGHVPLDQIATNVKLMKEMSGHKPFYMLGPLVTDIAPGYDHIVTAIGASVSASYGCDFLCYVTPAEHLALPNLEDVITGVKTSRIAAHVGDMIKYPDRAKQWDLDMGRARRELDWEKMYSLAIDPEHAREVRNSRAPEDTDACTMCGNFCALKIVNQNYNLAK
;
A
#
# COMPACT_ATOMS: atom_id res chain seq x y z
N LYS A 1 10.60 -12.72 22.54
CA LYS A 1 10.67 -13.98 23.27
C LYS A 1 11.74 -14.96 22.72
N GLY A 2 12.49 -14.61 21.68
CA GLY A 2 13.57 -15.44 21.11
C GLY A 2 13.11 -16.64 20.27
N ILE A 3 11.80 -16.72 19.93
CA ILE A 3 11.24 -17.85 19.17
C ILE A 3 11.13 -17.41 17.69
N ILE A 4 11.59 -18.27 16.79
CA ILE A 4 11.34 -18.17 15.35
C ILE A 4 10.05 -18.92 15.06
N THR A 5 9.02 -18.23 14.57
CA THR A 5 7.73 -18.82 14.21
C THR A 5 7.74 -19.40 12.79
N GLU A 6 6.72 -20.17 12.41
CA GLU A 6 6.61 -20.69 11.04
C GLU A 6 6.42 -19.57 10.02
N GLU A 7 5.68 -18.50 10.35
CA GLU A 7 5.50 -17.33 9.51
C GLU A 7 6.85 -16.64 9.23
N MET A 8 7.71 -16.52 10.24
CA MET A 8 9.06 -15.95 10.07
C MET A 8 9.93 -16.81 9.14
N LYS A 9 9.81 -18.14 9.21
CA LYS A 9 10.52 -19.06 8.30
C LYS A 9 10.02 -18.91 6.86
N ILE A 10 8.71 -18.78 6.67
CA ILE A 10 8.11 -18.58 5.35
C ILE A 10 8.61 -17.27 4.75
N VAL A 11 8.54 -16.15 5.49
CA VAL A 11 9.08 -14.85 5.04
C VAL A 11 10.56 -14.95 4.70
N ALA A 12 11.36 -15.58 5.55
CA ALA A 12 12.79 -15.77 5.31
C ALA A 12 13.08 -16.50 4.01
N LYS A 13 12.33 -17.59 3.76
CA LYS A 13 12.44 -18.38 2.52
C LYS A 13 12.05 -17.57 1.29
N ASP A 14 10.94 -16.84 1.35
CA ASP A 14 10.44 -16.04 0.22
C ASP A 14 11.35 -14.85 -0.13
N GLU A 15 12.03 -14.31 0.88
CA GLU A 15 12.95 -13.17 0.72
C GLU A 15 14.42 -13.60 0.55
N GLY A 16 14.73 -14.91 0.66
CA GLY A 16 16.10 -15.41 0.59
C GLY A 16 16.99 -14.94 1.75
N LEU A 17 16.43 -14.84 2.96
CA LEU A 17 17.08 -14.31 4.16
C LEU A 17 17.15 -15.35 5.28
N ASP A 18 17.99 -15.06 6.30
CA ASP A 18 18.06 -15.89 7.52
C ASP A 18 16.78 -15.67 8.38
N PRO A 19 16.12 -16.73 8.86
CA PRO A 19 14.99 -16.62 9.79
C PRO A 19 15.29 -15.82 11.06
N GLU A 20 16.53 -15.81 11.52
CA GLU A 20 16.95 -15.00 12.67
C GLU A 20 16.97 -13.49 12.34
N PHE A 21 17.29 -13.12 11.09
CA PHE A 21 17.15 -11.74 10.63
C PHE A 21 15.69 -11.29 10.72
N ILE A 22 14.75 -12.11 10.24
CA ILE A 22 13.32 -11.81 10.33
C ILE A 22 12.87 -11.71 11.78
N ARG A 23 13.26 -12.65 12.65
CA ARG A 23 12.92 -12.62 14.07
C ARG A 23 13.40 -11.33 14.76
N ARG A 24 14.65 -10.92 14.49
CA ARG A 24 15.19 -9.66 15.03
C ARG A 24 14.44 -8.45 14.50
N GLY A 25 14.12 -8.42 13.22
CA GLY A 25 13.32 -7.36 12.58
C GLY A 25 11.94 -7.21 13.23
N VAL A 26 11.23 -8.33 13.42
CA VAL A 26 9.91 -8.34 14.10
C VAL A 26 10.05 -7.90 15.57
N ALA A 27 11.04 -8.40 16.30
CA ALA A 27 11.27 -8.03 17.68
C ALA A 27 11.60 -6.54 17.86
N ALA A 28 12.25 -5.93 16.88
CA ALA A 28 12.60 -4.50 16.85
C ALA A 28 11.47 -3.62 16.30
N GLY A 29 10.34 -4.21 15.82
CA GLY A 29 9.25 -3.49 15.18
C GLY A 29 9.59 -2.97 13.77
N ARG A 30 10.66 -3.47 13.13
CA ARG A 30 11.09 -3.06 11.78
C ARG A 30 10.51 -3.94 10.67
N ILE A 31 9.96 -5.08 11.04
CA ILE A 31 9.25 -6.00 10.16
C ILE A 31 7.92 -6.35 10.80
N VAL A 32 6.85 -6.38 10.00
CA VAL A 32 5.55 -6.89 10.38
C VAL A 32 5.14 -8.04 9.48
N ILE A 33 4.35 -8.97 10.03
CA ILE A 33 3.80 -10.11 9.30
C ILE A 33 2.30 -10.14 9.61
N PRO A 34 1.45 -9.52 8.78
CA PRO A 34 0.01 -9.50 9.00
C PRO A 34 -0.58 -10.92 8.89
N THR A 35 -1.12 -11.42 9.97
CA THR A 35 -1.79 -12.71 10.09
C THR A 35 -3.21 -12.55 10.62
N SER A 36 -3.92 -13.63 10.87
CA SER A 36 -5.22 -13.60 11.53
C SER A 36 -5.46 -14.92 12.27
N PRO A 37 -6.01 -14.90 13.48
CA PRO A 37 -6.46 -16.11 14.17
C PRO A 37 -7.74 -16.69 13.56
N TYR A 38 -8.42 -15.97 12.68
CA TYR A 38 -9.72 -16.35 12.12
C TYR A 38 -9.65 -16.96 10.73
N ARG A 39 -8.52 -16.83 10.03
CA ARG A 39 -8.33 -17.40 8.68
C ARG A 39 -6.87 -17.63 8.36
N GLN A 40 -6.62 -18.56 7.47
CA GLN A 40 -5.30 -18.71 6.87
C GLN A 40 -5.10 -17.67 5.77
N VAL A 41 -3.92 -17.06 5.74
CA VAL A 41 -3.52 -16.09 4.71
C VAL A 41 -2.18 -16.48 4.10
N LYS A 42 -1.94 -16.04 2.89
CA LYS A 42 -0.61 -16.07 2.30
C LYS A 42 0.31 -15.18 3.14
N ILE A 43 1.31 -15.77 3.75
CA ILE A 43 2.23 -15.05 4.62
C ILE A 43 3.05 -14.05 3.81
N CYS A 44 3.09 -12.81 4.27
CA CYS A 44 3.80 -11.70 3.67
C CYS A 44 4.50 -10.88 4.76
N GLY A 45 5.82 -10.75 4.67
CA GLY A 45 6.57 -9.83 5.53
C GLY A 45 6.66 -8.45 4.91
N ILE A 46 6.52 -7.38 5.70
CA ILE A 46 6.64 -5.98 5.27
C ILE A 46 7.64 -5.29 6.17
N GLY A 47 8.68 -4.65 5.62
CA GLY A 47 9.62 -3.89 6.42
C GLY A 47 11.06 -3.93 5.93
N GLU A 48 11.96 -3.46 6.80
CA GLU A 48 13.38 -3.28 6.53
C GLU A 48 14.06 -4.59 6.11
N GLY A 49 14.84 -4.53 5.05
CA GLY A 49 15.57 -5.70 4.52
C GLY A 49 14.76 -6.55 3.55
N LEU A 50 13.44 -6.38 3.47
CA LEU A 50 12.56 -7.13 2.58
C LEU A 50 12.33 -6.36 1.27
N ARG A 51 11.91 -7.07 0.21
CA ARG A 51 11.47 -6.40 -1.02
C ARG A 51 10.29 -5.47 -0.72
N THR A 52 10.17 -4.40 -1.47
CA THR A 52 9.05 -3.47 -1.37
C THR A 52 7.74 -4.17 -1.76
N LYS A 53 6.73 -4.06 -0.90
CA LYS A 53 5.42 -4.69 -1.09
C LYS A 53 4.43 -3.72 -1.72
N VAL A 54 3.46 -4.28 -2.42
CA VAL A 54 2.39 -3.53 -3.10
C VAL A 54 1.04 -3.91 -2.50
N ASN A 55 0.31 -2.91 -2.02
CA ASN A 55 -1.07 -3.03 -1.59
C ASN A 55 -2.02 -2.55 -2.69
N ALA A 56 -3.00 -3.36 -3.04
CA ALA A 56 -4.14 -2.92 -3.85
C ALA A 56 -5.28 -2.46 -2.95
N SER A 57 -6.07 -1.50 -3.40
CA SER A 57 -7.23 -0.98 -2.66
C SER A 57 -8.47 -1.08 -3.54
N ILE A 58 -9.51 -1.71 -3.02
CA ILE A 58 -10.82 -1.86 -3.68
C ILE A 58 -11.92 -1.41 -2.71
N GLY A 59 -13.15 -1.38 -3.17
CA GLY A 59 -14.31 -1.10 -2.33
C GLY A 59 -15.41 -0.41 -3.13
N VAL A 60 -16.65 -0.66 -2.73
CA VAL A 60 -17.83 0.01 -3.28
C VAL A 60 -17.88 1.48 -2.86
N SER A 61 -18.53 2.32 -3.66
CA SER A 61 -18.88 3.69 -3.27
C SER A 61 -20.32 3.77 -2.76
N SER A 62 -20.76 4.96 -2.35
CA SER A 62 -22.17 5.20 -2.03
C SER A 62 -23.08 5.06 -3.24
N ASP A 63 -22.56 5.34 -4.43
CA ASP A 63 -23.33 5.39 -5.68
C ASP A 63 -23.25 4.10 -6.49
N ILE A 64 -22.17 3.35 -6.35
CA ILE A 64 -21.93 2.09 -7.07
C ILE A 64 -21.67 0.99 -6.04
N VAL A 65 -22.67 0.12 -5.83
CA VAL A 65 -22.60 -0.99 -4.87
C VAL A 65 -22.76 -2.31 -5.64
N ASP A 66 -21.63 -2.91 -6.02
CA ASP A 66 -21.57 -4.21 -6.69
C ASP A 66 -20.59 -5.14 -5.96
N PRO A 67 -21.05 -5.94 -4.98
CA PRO A 67 -20.20 -6.83 -4.20
C PRO A 67 -19.51 -7.91 -5.06
N ASP A 68 -20.13 -8.37 -6.12
CA ASP A 68 -19.57 -9.41 -6.98
C ASP A 68 -18.44 -8.84 -7.88
N MET A 69 -18.54 -7.58 -8.26
CA MET A 69 -17.46 -6.87 -8.94
C MET A 69 -16.27 -6.68 -7.98
N GLU A 70 -16.49 -6.36 -6.70
CA GLU A 70 -15.42 -6.25 -5.72
C GLU A 70 -14.68 -7.58 -5.50
N VAL A 71 -15.37 -8.69 -5.49
CA VAL A 71 -14.76 -10.04 -5.49
C VAL A 71 -13.89 -10.25 -6.74
N LYS A 72 -14.39 -9.89 -7.93
CA LYS A 72 -13.60 -10.00 -9.16
C LYS A 72 -12.35 -9.12 -9.12
N LYS A 73 -12.46 -7.89 -8.62
CA LYS A 73 -11.30 -6.99 -8.45
C LYS A 73 -10.28 -7.55 -7.47
N ALA A 74 -10.72 -8.13 -6.35
CA ALA A 74 -9.83 -8.75 -5.38
C ALA A 74 -9.02 -9.90 -5.99
N ILE A 75 -9.70 -10.81 -6.69
CA ILE A 75 -9.05 -11.93 -7.41
C ILE A 75 -8.09 -11.41 -8.48
N ALA A 76 -8.47 -10.38 -9.22
CA ALA A 76 -7.62 -9.78 -10.24
C ALA A 76 -6.38 -9.10 -9.63
N ALA A 77 -6.53 -8.39 -8.51
CA ALA A 77 -5.40 -7.80 -7.78
C ALA A 77 -4.40 -8.88 -7.32
N GLU A 78 -4.89 -9.98 -6.74
CA GLU A 78 -4.05 -11.11 -6.33
C GLU A 78 -3.31 -11.73 -7.53
N LYS A 79 -4.00 -11.99 -8.64
CA LYS A 79 -3.39 -12.52 -9.88
C LYS A 79 -2.40 -11.54 -10.50
N ALA A 80 -2.69 -10.25 -10.47
CA ALA A 80 -1.76 -9.22 -10.94
C ALA A 80 -0.49 -9.10 -10.08
N GLY A 81 -0.49 -9.72 -8.89
CA GLY A 81 0.65 -9.83 -8.00
C GLY A 81 0.70 -8.78 -6.90
N ALA A 82 -0.43 -8.29 -6.44
CA ALA A 82 -0.51 -7.55 -5.18
C ALA A 82 -0.04 -8.44 -4.02
N ASP A 83 0.59 -7.84 -3.03
CA ASP A 83 1.07 -8.53 -1.82
C ASP A 83 0.02 -8.55 -0.73
N THR A 84 -0.79 -7.51 -0.67
CA THR A 84 -1.92 -7.32 0.25
C THR A 84 -3.05 -6.59 -0.47
N LEU A 85 -4.20 -6.54 0.18
CA LEU A 85 -5.37 -5.83 -0.33
C LEU A 85 -6.01 -5.02 0.81
N MET A 86 -6.51 -3.81 0.52
CA MET A 86 -7.42 -3.09 1.43
C MET A 86 -8.82 -3.05 0.82
N GLU A 87 -9.82 -3.39 1.63
CA GLU A 87 -11.22 -3.16 1.31
C GLU A 87 -11.69 -1.85 1.97
N LEU A 88 -12.00 -0.85 1.16
CA LEU A 88 -12.27 0.54 1.54
C LEU A 88 -13.69 1.00 1.21
N GLY A 89 -14.63 0.07 1.09
CA GLY A 89 -16.01 0.35 0.72
C GLY A 89 -16.66 1.41 1.62
N THR A 90 -17.50 2.25 0.99
CA THR A 90 -18.24 3.33 1.65
C THR A 90 -19.74 3.23 1.42
N GLY A 91 -20.21 2.08 0.94
CA GLY A 91 -21.59 1.78 0.65
C GLY A 91 -21.98 0.34 1.00
N GLY A 92 -23.26 0.01 0.81
CA GLY A 92 -23.77 -1.35 0.97
C GLY A 92 -23.69 -1.90 2.40
N ASP A 93 -23.59 -3.22 2.51
CA ASP A 93 -23.33 -3.99 3.72
C ASP A 93 -21.83 -4.16 3.92
N PHE A 94 -21.24 -3.35 4.79
CA PHE A 94 -19.79 -3.33 5.00
C PHE A 94 -19.19 -4.69 5.38
N LEU A 95 -19.80 -5.37 6.35
CA LEU A 95 -19.27 -6.65 6.85
C LEU A 95 -19.53 -7.78 5.86
N GLY A 96 -20.70 -7.81 5.22
CA GLY A 96 -21.05 -8.83 4.24
C GLY A 96 -20.18 -8.72 2.97
N ILE A 97 -19.93 -7.51 2.46
CA ILE A 97 -19.06 -7.29 1.29
C ILE A 97 -17.62 -7.69 1.63
N ARG A 98 -17.10 -7.21 2.77
CA ARG A 98 -15.74 -7.55 3.21
C ARG A 98 -15.57 -9.05 3.41
N LYS A 99 -16.57 -9.74 3.99
CA LYS A 99 -16.54 -11.19 4.15
C LYS A 99 -16.40 -11.90 2.81
N LYS A 100 -17.19 -11.51 1.80
CA LYS A 100 -17.08 -12.06 0.45
C LYS A 100 -15.68 -11.84 -0.15
N VAL A 101 -15.11 -10.65 0.01
CA VAL A 101 -13.76 -10.33 -0.47
C VAL A 101 -12.72 -11.19 0.25
N ILE A 102 -12.75 -11.23 1.59
CA ILE A 102 -11.83 -12.01 2.41
C ILE A 102 -11.85 -13.49 2.05
N ASP A 103 -13.03 -14.06 1.81
CA ASP A 103 -13.20 -15.48 1.49
C ASP A 103 -12.75 -15.82 0.05
N SER A 104 -12.60 -14.83 -0.82
CA SER A 104 -12.28 -15.04 -2.24
C SER A 104 -10.79 -15.06 -2.56
N ILE A 105 -9.93 -14.60 -1.66
CA ILE A 105 -8.49 -14.44 -1.87
C ILE A 105 -7.65 -14.97 -0.70
N SER A 106 -6.39 -15.24 -0.98
CA SER A 106 -5.43 -15.68 0.04
C SER A 106 -4.66 -14.52 0.68
N LEU A 107 -4.70 -13.33 0.11
CA LEU A 107 -3.94 -12.18 0.59
C LEU A 107 -4.38 -11.71 1.99
N SER A 108 -3.46 -11.09 2.72
CA SER A 108 -3.80 -10.30 3.90
C SER A 108 -4.67 -9.12 3.47
N VAL A 109 -5.81 -8.94 4.17
CA VAL A 109 -6.78 -7.87 3.88
C VAL A 109 -6.76 -6.83 4.98
N GLY A 110 -6.62 -5.57 4.58
CA GLY A 110 -6.71 -4.41 5.46
C GLY A 110 -8.05 -3.68 5.31
N SER A 111 -8.32 -2.79 6.27
CA SER A 111 -9.53 -1.97 6.28
C SER A 111 -9.35 -0.63 6.99
N VAL A 112 -10.40 0.21 6.93
CA VAL A 112 -10.51 1.47 7.67
C VAL A 112 -11.83 1.45 8.46
N PRO A 113 -11.84 1.02 9.72
CA PRO A 113 -13.07 0.90 10.52
C PRO A 113 -13.84 2.20 10.64
N LEU A 114 -13.12 3.32 10.65
CA LEU A 114 -13.68 4.66 10.71
C LEU A 114 -14.72 4.92 9.60
N TYR A 115 -14.51 4.38 8.38
CA TYR A 115 -15.46 4.57 7.28
C TYR A 115 -16.82 3.96 7.60
N GLN A 116 -16.84 2.74 8.11
CA GLN A 116 -18.07 2.06 8.53
C GLN A 116 -18.79 2.86 9.62
N ALA A 117 -18.08 3.20 10.71
CA ALA A 117 -18.68 3.89 11.86
C ALA A 117 -19.32 5.23 11.45
N PHE A 118 -18.62 6.04 10.68
CA PHE A 118 -19.14 7.33 10.23
C PHE A 118 -20.31 7.22 9.25
N ILE A 119 -20.27 6.28 8.31
CA ILE A 119 -21.32 6.13 7.32
C ILE A 119 -22.57 5.49 7.93
N GLU A 120 -22.42 4.53 8.84
CA GLU A 120 -23.54 3.97 9.61
C GLU A 120 -24.19 5.03 10.49
N ALA A 121 -23.40 5.91 11.13
CA ALA A 121 -23.92 7.06 11.88
C ALA A 121 -24.68 8.03 10.96
N ALA A 122 -24.15 8.33 9.76
CA ALA A 122 -24.86 9.15 8.79
C ALA A 122 -26.21 8.55 8.38
N ARG A 123 -26.28 7.23 8.18
CA ARG A 123 -27.53 6.51 7.87
C ARG A 123 -28.52 6.53 9.03
N LYS A 124 -28.02 6.40 10.27
CA LYS A 124 -28.83 6.31 11.49
C LYS A 124 -29.30 7.67 11.99
N TYR A 125 -28.44 8.67 11.95
CA TYR A 125 -28.64 9.97 12.58
C TYR A 125 -28.73 11.14 11.59
N GLY A 126 -28.54 10.90 10.29
CA GLY A 126 -28.56 11.93 9.25
C GLY A 126 -27.24 12.70 9.09
N SER A 127 -26.23 12.44 9.94
CA SER A 127 -24.91 13.10 9.82
C SER A 127 -23.79 12.26 10.41
N ILE A 128 -22.61 12.34 9.78
CA ILE A 128 -21.39 11.68 10.23
C ILE A 128 -20.92 12.15 11.62
N VAL A 129 -21.18 13.42 11.96
CA VAL A 129 -20.71 14.04 13.22
C VAL A 129 -21.41 13.53 14.47
N HIS A 130 -22.53 12.81 14.31
CA HIS A 130 -23.28 12.21 15.39
C HIS A 130 -22.83 10.78 15.74
N MET A 131 -21.79 10.26 15.11
CA MET A 131 -21.16 8.98 15.50
C MET A 131 -20.78 9.02 16.98
N THR A 132 -21.05 7.95 17.69
CA THR A 132 -20.60 7.79 19.08
C THR A 132 -19.25 7.09 19.16
N GLU A 133 -18.52 7.30 20.24
CA GLU A 133 -17.23 6.63 20.50
C GLU A 133 -17.39 5.10 20.50
N ASP A 134 -18.47 4.59 21.13
CA ASP A 134 -18.77 3.16 21.16
C ASP A 134 -19.03 2.58 19.78
N GLU A 135 -19.73 3.29 18.89
CA GLU A 135 -19.95 2.84 17.51
C GLU A 135 -18.64 2.71 16.75
N LEU A 136 -17.65 3.58 17.00
CA LEU A 136 -16.34 3.51 16.40
C LEU A 136 -15.54 2.28 16.86
N PHE A 137 -15.49 2.04 18.16
CA PHE A 137 -14.80 0.88 18.73
C PHE A 137 -15.50 -0.43 18.37
N ASN A 138 -16.83 -0.47 18.38
CA ASN A 138 -17.60 -1.63 17.94
C ASN A 138 -17.37 -1.98 16.47
N ALA A 139 -17.30 -0.98 15.58
CA ALA A 139 -16.96 -1.20 14.17
C ALA A 139 -15.54 -1.76 14.02
N THR A 140 -14.59 -1.27 14.81
CA THR A 140 -13.21 -1.76 14.83
C THR A 140 -13.15 -3.23 15.24
N GLU A 141 -13.79 -3.58 16.34
CA GLU A 141 -13.84 -4.94 16.87
C GLU A 141 -14.58 -5.90 15.92
N ALA A 142 -15.72 -5.47 15.34
CA ALA A 142 -16.46 -6.27 14.37
C ALA A 142 -15.63 -6.62 13.13
N GLN A 143 -14.86 -5.66 12.60
CA GLN A 143 -13.97 -5.91 11.48
C GLN A 143 -12.78 -6.80 11.87
N ALA A 144 -12.25 -6.68 13.07
CA ALA A 144 -11.19 -7.55 13.59
C ALA A 144 -11.68 -9.00 13.68
N LYS A 145 -12.84 -9.24 14.26
CA LYS A 145 -13.49 -10.56 14.37
C LYS A 145 -13.79 -11.19 13.00
N LEU A 146 -14.00 -10.38 11.97
CA LEU A 146 -14.22 -10.87 10.61
C LEU A 146 -12.95 -11.47 9.97
N GLY A 147 -11.77 -11.23 10.53
CA GLY A 147 -10.48 -11.72 10.04
C GLY A 147 -9.68 -10.70 9.23
N THR A 148 -9.92 -9.42 9.45
CA THR A 148 -9.07 -8.33 8.92
C THR A 148 -7.67 -8.42 9.53
N ASN A 149 -6.63 -8.32 8.70
CA ASN A 149 -5.24 -8.57 9.11
C ASN A 149 -4.50 -7.30 9.56
N PHE A 150 -4.86 -6.16 9.00
CA PHE A 150 -4.32 -4.84 9.39
C PHE A 150 -5.37 -3.75 9.22
N MET A 151 -5.27 -2.69 9.99
CA MET A 151 -6.25 -1.60 9.96
C MET A 151 -5.56 -0.25 9.91
N ALA A 152 -5.95 0.59 8.96
CA ALA A 152 -5.57 2.00 8.93
C ALA A 152 -6.44 2.79 9.92
N ILE A 153 -5.81 3.27 10.98
CA ILE A 153 -6.46 3.93 12.10
C ILE A 153 -5.86 5.32 12.31
N HIS A 154 -6.68 6.35 12.19
CA HIS A 154 -6.26 7.75 12.15
C HIS A 154 -6.02 8.33 13.56
N THR A 155 -5.08 7.76 14.29
CA THR A 155 -4.69 8.20 15.64
C THR A 155 -3.97 9.54 15.67
N GLY A 156 -3.31 9.91 14.56
CA GLY A 156 -2.53 11.16 14.47
C GLY A 156 -3.37 12.43 14.26
N ILE A 157 -4.68 12.27 13.97
CA ILE A 157 -5.60 13.40 13.96
C ILE A 157 -5.96 13.73 15.42
N ASN A 158 -5.55 14.90 15.88
CA ASN A 158 -5.83 15.40 17.22
C ASN A 158 -5.91 16.93 17.23
N ASN A 159 -6.21 17.53 18.38
CA ASN A 159 -6.33 18.97 18.49
C ASN A 159 -5.09 19.72 18.03
N ILE A 160 -3.89 19.20 18.28
CA ILE A 160 -2.62 19.84 17.87
C ILE A 160 -2.50 19.87 16.35
N THR A 161 -2.78 18.74 15.68
CA THR A 161 -2.71 18.67 14.20
C THR A 161 -3.77 19.53 13.53
N LEU A 162 -4.99 19.58 14.10
CA LEU A 162 -6.05 20.47 13.63
C LEU A 162 -5.68 21.96 13.78
N ASP A 163 -5.07 22.35 14.88
CA ASP A 163 -4.62 23.74 15.08
C ASP A 163 -3.52 24.12 14.08
N ARG A 164 -2.60 23.18 13.75
CA ARG A 164 -1.59 23.40 12.72
C ARG A 164 -2.24 23.61 11.34
N LEU A 165 -3.23 22.76 11.00
CA LEU A 165 -3.96 22.87 9.73
C LEU A 165 -4.72 24.19 9.63
N LYS A 166 -5.46 24.58 10.68
CA LYS A 166 -6.21 25.85 10.73
C LYS A 166 -5.29 27.07 10.60
N ALA A 167 -4.14 27.05 11.29
CA ALA A 167 -3.22 28.17 11.30
C ALA A 167 -2.51 28.41 9.95
N HIS A 168 -2.35 27.34 9.14
CA HIS A 168 -1.63 27.44 7.87
C HIS A 168 -2.54 27.52 6.66
N GLY A 169 -3.69 26.82 6.71
CA GLY A 169 -4.51 26.58 5.53
C GLY A 169 -3.80 25.68 4.50
N ARG A 170 -4.52 25.30 3.46
CA ARG A 170 -3.99 24.51 2.33
C ARG A 170 -4.76 24.79 1.06
N TYR A 171 -4.10 24.74 -0.09
CA TYR A 171 -4.72 24.86 -1.40
C TYR A 171 -5.58 23.64 -1.74
N GLY A 172 -5.06 22.43 -1.54
CA GLY A 172 -5.74 21.15 -1.82
C GLY A 172 -6.45 20.54 -0.61
N GLY A 173 -6.41 21.15 0.57
CA GLY A 173 -7.06 20.69 1.78
C GLY A 173 -6.52 19.34 2.28
N LEU A 174 -7.43 18.44 2.66
CA LEU A 174 -7.16 17.08 3.10
C LEU A 174 -7.66 16.07 2.05
N CYS A 175 -6.81 15.21 1.54
CA CYS A 175 -7.24 14.12 0.67
C CYS A 175 -7.57 12.83 1.43
N SER A 176 -7.33 12.80 2.74
CA SER A 176 -7.71 11.67 3.57
C SER A 176 -9.18 11.74 3.96
N ARG A 177 -9.98 10.78 3.49
CA ARG A 177 -11.38 10.65 3.90
C ARG A 177 -11.51 10.47 5.42
N GLY A 178 -10.70 9.56 6.01
CA GLY A 178 -10.68 9.36 7.45
C GLY A 178 -10.24 10.59 8.23
N GLY A 179 -9.24 11.33 7.70
CA GLY A 179 -8.82 12.61 8.28
C GLY A 179 -9.91 13.66 8.26
N ALA A 180 -10.63 13.81 7.13
CA ALA A 180 -11.74 14.74 7.00
C ALA A 180 -12.92 14.40 7.93
N PHE A 181 -13.29 13.12 8.01
CA PHE A 181 -14.36 12.65 8.87
C PHE A 181 -14.05 12.90 10.34
N MET A 182 -12.89 12.47 10.82
CA MET A 182 -12.50 12.65 12.21
C MET A 182 -12.34 14.13 12.57
N SER A 183 -11.74 14.93 11.70
CA SER A 183 -11.62 16.38 11.92
C SER A 183 -12.99 17.06 12.06
N SER A 184 -13.95 16.68 11.20
CA SER A 184 -15.32 17.22 11.26
C SER A 184 -16.02 16.81 12.56
N TRP A 185 -15.85 15.56 13.00
CA TRP A 185 -16.42 15.06 14.26
C TRP A 185 -15.84 15.79 15.47
N MET A 186 -14.50 15.94 15.53
CA MET A 186 -13.83 16.65 16.62
C MET A 186 -14.27 18.11 16.72
N LEU A 187 -14.38 18.80 15.60
CA LEU A 187 -14.79 20.20 15.55
C LEU A 187 -16.24 20.38 15.95
N HIS A 188 -17.14 19.48 15.54
CA HIS A 188 -18.56 19.55 15.87
C HIS A 188 -18.84 19.25 17.36
N ASN A 189 -18.16 18.22 17.88
CA ASN A 189 -18.39 17.75 19.25
C ASN A 189 -17.51 18.46 20.29
N GLU A 190 -16.57 19.31 19.87
CA GLU A 190 -15.57 19.95 20.73
C GLU A 190 -14.80 18.95 21.60
N LYS A 191 -14.49 17.76 21.02
CA LYS A 191 -13.83 16.65 21.70
C LYS A 191 -12.55 16.25 20.98
N GLU A 192 -11.64 15.65 21.74
CA GLU A 192 -10.47 14.99 21.19
C GLU A 192 -10.87 13.71 20.43
N ASN A 193 -10.05 13.31 19.45
CA ASN A 193 -10.18 12.07 18.71
C ASN A 193 -10.22 10.86 19.67
N PRO A 194 -11.30 10.06 19.70
CA PRO A 194 -11.40 8.91 20.59
C PRO A 194 -10.30 7.86 20.38
N LEU A 195 -9.83 7.68 19.11
CA LEU A 195 -8.76 6.74 18.78
C LEU A 195 -7.40 7.16 19.33
N PHE A 196 -7.21 8.46 19.54
CA PHE A 196 -6.03 9.01 20.21
C PHE A 196 -6.20 9.03 21.73
N ALA A 197 -7.32 9.56 22.24
CA ALA A 197 -7.60 9.71 23.66
C ALA A 197 -7.67 8.36 24.37
N ASN A 198 -8.34 7.38 23.77
CA ASN A 198 -8.55 6.04 24.32
C ASN A 198 -7.67 4.99 23.64
N PHE A 199 -6.42 5.36 23.32
CA PHE A 199 -5.52 4.49 22.55
C PHE A 199 -5.24 3.13 23.22
N ASP A 200 -5.17 3.06 24.54
CA ASP A 200 -4.93 1.80 25.24
C ASP A 200 -6.08 0.80 25.03
N TYR A 201 -7.32 1.26 25.08
CA TYR A 201 -8.49 0.44 24.77
C TYR A 201 -8.48 -0.05 23.30
N LEU A 202 -8.14 0.84 22.36
CA LEU A 202 -7.94 0.45 20.97
C LEU A 202 -6.88 -0.64 20.84
N ALA A 203 -5.75 -0.48 21.53
CA ALA A 203 -4.65 -1.42 21.49
C ALA A 203 -5.02 -2.80 22.04
N GLU A 204 -5.87 -2.86 23.09
CA GLU A 204 -6.42 -4.11 23.62
C GLU A 204 -7.24 -4.85 22.56
N ILE A 205 -8.14 -4.16 21.85
CA ILE A 205 -8.93 -4.74 20.74
C ILE A 205 -8.02 -5.30 19.68
N LEU A 206 -7.06 -4.51 19.17
CA LEU A 206 -6.18 -4.94 18.10
C LEU A 206 -5.30 -6.14 18.51
N LYS A 207 -4.85 -6.15 19.75
CA LYS A 207 -4.01 -7.23 20.30
C LYS A 207 -4.78 -8.53 20.48
N GLU A 208 -6.03 -8.46 20.98
CA GLU A 208 -6.88 -9.64 21.16
C GLU A 208 -7.13 -10.36 19.83
N HIS A 209 -7.24 -9.61 18.74
CA HIS A 209 -7.55 -10.13 17.42
C HIS A 209 -6.33 -10.23 16.48
N GLU A 210 -5.11 -10.02 16.99
CA GLU A 210 -3.84 -10.07 16.25
C GLU A 210 -3.80 -9.16 15.02
N VAL A 211 -4.47 -8.00 15.06
CA VAL A 211 -4.54 -7.05 13.97
C VAL A 211 -3.32 -6.12 13.99
N VAL A 212 -2.64 -5.98 12.85
CA VAL A 212 -1.55 -5.01 12.69
C VAL A 212 -2.14 -3.59 12.64
N LEU A 213 -1.62 -2.70 13.47
CA LEU A 213 -1.97 -1.28 13.43
C LEU A 213 -1.25 -0.59 12.26
N SER A 214 -1.98 0.04 11.35
CA SER A 214 -1.42 1.02 10.41
C SER A 214 -1.84 2.41 10.91
N THR A 215 -0.88 3.24 11.35
CA THR A 215 -1.19 4.58 11.84
C THR A 215 -1.53 5.47 10.65
N GLY A 216 -2.84 5.71 10.45
CA GLY A 216 -3.37 6.41 9.28
C GLY A 216 -2.82 7.82 9.11
N ASN A 217 -2.51 8.21 7.89
CA ASN A 217 -2.05 9.55 7.56
C ASN A 217 -3.24 10.46 7.19
N GLY A 218 -3.95 10.94 8.18
CA GLY A 218 -5.15 11.77 8.03
C GLY A 218 -4.86 13.21 7.61
N MET A 219 -3.69 13.74 7.98
CA MET A 219 -3.25 15.09 7.60
C MET A 219 -2.51 15.12 6.25
N ARG A 220 -2.54 14.05 5.44
CA ARG A 220 -1.92 14.09 4.12
C ARG A 220 -2.55 15.15 3.23
N ALA A 221 -1.68 15.89 2.53
CA ALA A 221 -2.08 16.96 1.62
C ALA A 221 -2.85 16.41 0.40
N GLY A 222 -3.79 17.20 -0.10
CA GLY A 222 -4.54 16.93 -1.33
C GLY A 222 -3.94 17.58 -2.59
N ALA A 223 -2.78 18.23 -2.44
CA ALA A 223 -2.02 18.82 -3.54
C ALA A 223 -0.53 18.81 -3.23
N VAL A 224 0.32 18.67 -4.25
CA VAL A 224 1.79 18.68 -4.07
C VAL A 224 2.31 19.98 -3.45
N HIS A 225 1.61 21.10 -3.63
CA HIS A 225 1.95 22.40 -3.03
C HIS A 225 1.84 22.42 -1.50
N ASP A 226 0.99 21.59 -0.93
CA ASP A 226 0.74 21.52 0.51
C ASP A 226 1.58 20.42 1.20
N ALA A 227 2.42 19.72 0.44
CA ALA A 227 3.23 18.64 0.95
C ALA A 227 4.23 19.12 2.00
N THR A 228 4.50 18.25 2.98
CA THR A 228 5.53 18.46 4.02
C THR A 228 5.26 19.72 4.87
N ASP A 229 3.99 20.11 4.98
CA ASP A 229 3.59 21.24 5.83
C ASP A 229 3.62 20.86 7.32
N ARG A 230 3.37 21.87 8.18
CA ARG A 230 3.43 21.68 9.63
C ARG A 230 2.40 20.68 10.16
N ALA A 231 1.22 20.58 9.54
CA ALA A 231 0.18 19.65 9.95
C ALA A 231 0.58 18.21 9.63
N GLN A 232 1.12 17.96 8.43
CA GLN A 232 1.60 16.66 8.02
C GLN A 232 2.78 16.19 8.87
N ILE A 233 3.77 17.06 9.15
CA ILE A 233 4.92 16.72 9.98
C ILE A 233 4.50 16.52 11.44
N GLN A 234 3.58 17.34 11.97
CA GLN A 234 3.08 17.14 13.32
C GLN A 234 2.35 15.79 13.47
N GLU A 235 1.56 15.39 12.47
CA GLU A 235 0.94 14.07 12.49
C GLU A 235 1.99 12.95 12.44
N LEU A 236 3.05 13.09 11.66
CA LEU A 236 4.14 12.11 11.63
C LEU A 236 4.80 11.93 13.00
N ILE A 237 5.02 13.03 13.74
CA ILE A 237 5.56 12.98 15.10
C ILE A 237 4.63 12.15 15.99
N ILE A 238 3.34 12.48 16.01
CA ILE A 238 2.33 11.81 16.84
C ILE A 238 2.19 10.34 16.43
N ASN A 239 2.11 10.04 15.14
CA ASN A 239 2.04 8.66 14.64
C ASN A 239 3.28 7.83 15.02
N SER A 240 4.46 8.45 15.06
CA SER A 240 5.69 7.78 15.52
C SER A 240 5.64 7.47 17.03
N GLU A 241 5.14 8.40 17.85
CA GLU A 241 4.96 8.21 19.30
C GLU A 241 3.91 7.12 19.60
N ILE A 242 2.80 7.13 18.87
CA ILE A 242 1.74 6.09 18.94
C ILE A 242 2.30 4.74 18.51
N ALA A 243 3.09 4.70 17.45
CA ALA A 243 3.72 3.46 16.97
C ALA A 243 4.69 2.88 18.00
N ASP A 244 5.43 3.70 18.73
CA ASP A 244 6.29 3.26 19.83
C ASP A 244 5.47 2.75 21.02
N ARG A 245 4.38 3.43 21.37
CA ARG A 245 3.44 3.01 22.41
C ARG A 245 2.81 1.66 22.09
N ALA A 246 2.33 1.50 20.84
CA ALA A 246 1.75 0.26 20.36
C ALA A 246 2.77 -0.91 20.39
N HIS A 247 3.98 -0.67 19.89
CA HIS A 247 5.04 -1.69 19.91
C HIS A 247 5.39 -2.13 21.34
N LYS A 248 5.49 -1.20 22.30
CA LYS A 248 5.71 -1.52 23.71
C LYS A 248 4.59 -2.39 24.31
N GLN A 249 3.37 -2.27 23.80
CA GLN A 249 2.21 -3.10 24.19
C GLN A 249 2.16 -4.45 23.45
N GLY A 250 3.10 -4.70 22.52
CA GLY A 250 3.23 -5.95 21.78
C GLY A 250 2.46 -5.98 20.46
N LEU A 251 1.99 -4.85 19.96
CA LEU A 251 1.40 -4.73 18.62
C LEU A 251 2.47 -4.64 17.52
N GLN A 252 2.15 -5.20 16.37
CA GLN A 252 2.86 -4.92 15.13
C GLN A 252 2.31 -3.62 14.53
N VAL A 253 3.19 -2.75 14.01
CA VAL A 253 2.79 -1.42 13.56
C VAL A 253 3.42 -1.08 12.22
N ILE A 254 2.60 -0.50 11.34
CA ILE A 254 2.99 0.16 10.10
C ILE A 254 2.73 1.66 10.28
N VAL A 255 3.61 2.53 9.80
CA VAL A 255 3.37 3.98 9.79
C VAL A 255 3.04 4.43 8.37
N GLU A 256 1.92 5.13 8.22
CA GLU A 256 1.51 5.66 6.91
C GLU A 256 2.13 7.03 6.63
N GLY A 257 2.32 7.31 5.35
CA GLY A 257 2.89 8.55 4.86
C GLY A 257 2.06 9.22 3.77
N PRO A 258 2.49 10.41 3.33
CA PRO A 258 1.73 11.28 2.43
C PRO A 258 1.56 10.68 1.02
N GLY A 259 0.55 11.20 0.30
CA GLY A 259 0.24 10.83 -1.07
C GLY A 259 0.74 11.83 -2.11
N HIS A 260 0.36 13.11 -1.99
CA HIS A 260 0.79 14.17 -2.91
C HIS A 260 2.10 14.77 -2.41
N VAL A 261 3.23 14.43 -3.04
CA VAL A 261 4.56 14.89 -2.63
C VAL A 261 5.41 15.18 -3.85
N PRO A 262 5.90 16.39 -4.06
CA PRO A 262 6.77 16.70 -5.18
C PRO A 262 8.06 15.91 -5.08
N LEU A 263 8.67 15.60 -6.23
CA LEU A 263 9.75 14.63 -6.37
C LEU A 263 10.95 14.92 -5.45
N ASP A 264 11.31 16.18 -5.28
CA ASP A 264 12.42 16.66 -4.47
C ASP A 264 12.20 16.51 -2.96
N GLN A 265 10.96 16.33 -2.50
CA GLN A 265 10.63 16.17 -1.09
C GLN A 265 10.43 14.72 -0.66
N ILE A 266 10.34 13.76 -1.59
CA ILE A 266 10.09 12.35 -1.28
C ILE A 266 11.18 11.80 -0.37
N ALA A 267 12.45 12.00 -0.72
CA ALA A 267 13.57 11.51 0.07
C ALA A 267 13.55 12.03 1.51
N THR A 268 13.20 13.30 1.69
CA THR A 268 13.07 13.93 3.01
C THR A 268 11.96 13.27 3.82
N ASN A 269 10.78 13.08 3.23
CA ASN A 269 9.65 12.43 3.93
C ASN A 269 9.98 11.00 4.36
N VAL A 270 10.59 10.20 3.47
CA VAL A 270 10.96 8.82 3.79
C VAL A 270 12.00 8.75 4.89
N LYS A 271 13.08 9.52 4.79
CA LYS A 271 14.16 9.55 5.79
C LYS A 271 13.65 10.03 7.14
N LEU A 272 12.89 11.12 7.16
CA LEU A 272 12.34 11.68 8.38
C LEU A 272 11.45 10.66 9.10
N MET A 273 10.56 9.99 8.37
CA MET A 273 9.71 8.95 8.93
C MET A 273 10.52 7.80 9.50
N LYS A 274 11.50 7.28 8.76
CA LYS A 274 12.34 6.17 9.22
C LYS A 274 13.08 6.49 10.51
N GLU A 275 13.68 7.67 10.59
CA GLU A 275 14.39 8.12 11.79
C GLU A 275 13.44 8.31 12.99
N MET A 276 12.30 8.98 12.79
CA MET A 276 11.37 9.29 13.87
C MET A 276 10.64 8.05 14.40
N SER A 277 10.36 7.07 13.54
CA SER A 277 9.64 5.85 13.93
C SER A 277 10.54 4.70 14.37
N GLY A 278 11.87 4.87 14.41
CA GLY A 278 12.80 3.79 14.68
C GLY A 278 12.79 2.69 13.62
N HIS A 279 12.71 3.09 12.34
CA HIS A 279 12.71 2.22 11.16
C HIS A 279 11.53 1.26 11.06
N LYS A 280 10.38 1.59 11.65
CA LYS A 280 9.15 0.81 11.43
C LYS A 280 8.78 0.75 9.94
N PRO A 281 8.01 -0.26 9.50
CA PRO A 281 7.56 -0.33 8.11
C PRO A 281 6.82 0.93 7.70
N PHE A 282 7.18 1.47 6.53
CA PHE A 282 6.60 2.70 5.99
C PHE A 282 5.68 2.40 4.81
N TYR A 283 4.44 2.87 4.91
CA TYR A 283 3.41 2.72 3.90
C TYR A 283 3.07 4.07 3.29
N MET A 284 3.34 4.26 1.99
CA MET A 284 3.03 5.49 1.27
C MET A 284 1.90 5.28 0.25
N LEU A 285 1.02 6.27 0.16
CA LEU A 285 0.04 6.37 -0.92
C LEU A 285 0.74 6.97 -2.15
N GLY A 286 1.09 6.16 -3.08
CA GLY A 286 1.81 6.59 -4.27
C GLY A 286 3.34 6.62 -4.07
N PRO A 287 3.97 7.81 -3.95
CA PRO A 287 3.39 9.15 -3.98
C PRO A 287 3.18 9.74 -5.39
N LEU A 288 2.17 10.60 -5.51
CA LEU A 288 1.90 11.38 -6.70
C LEU A 288 2.82 12.62 -6.72
N VAL A 289 3.62 12.73 -7.76
CA VAL A 289 4.65 13.79 -7.86
C VAL A 289 4.17 15.05 -8.60
N THR A 290 2.96 15.01 -9.15
CA THR A 290 2.30 16.13 -9.81
C THR A 290 0.78 15.93 -9.79
N ASP A 291 0.01 17.03 -9.83
CA ASP A 291 -1.44 17.01 -9.78
C ASP A 291 -2.10 17.24 -11.16
N ILE A 292 -1.32 17.40 -12.22
CA ILE A 292 -1.82 17.85 -13.55
C ILE A 292 -2.10 16.70 -14.53
N ALA A 293 -2.07 15.46 -14.08
CA ALA A 293 -2.18 14.30 -14.96
C ALA A 293 -3.35 13.36 -14.59
N PRO A 294 -4.60 13.85 -14.41
CA PRO A 294 -5.75 12.98 -14.15
C PRO A 294 -5.92 11.94 -15.27
N GLY A 295 -6.18 10.69 -14.90
CA GLY A 295 -6.24 9.55 -15.82
C GLY A 295 -4.89 8.87 -16.05
N TYR A 296 -3.79 9.49 -15.62
CA TYR A 296 -2.43 8.96 -15.65
C TYR A 296 -1.80 8.88 -14.25
N ASP A 297 -2.60 8.93 -13.19
CA ASP A 297 -2.12 8.93 -11.82
C ASP A 297 -1.28 7.69 -11.48
N HIS A 298 -1.54 6.55 -12.10
CA HIS A 298 -0.72 5.35 -12.00
C HIS A 298 0.72 5.57 -12.52
N ILE A 299 0.90 6.36 -13.58
CA ILE A 299 2.24 6.72 -14.11
C ILE A 299 2.92 7.73 -13.18
N VAL A 300 2.18 8.76 -12.76
CA VAL A 300 2.66 9.77 -11.80
C VAL A 300 3.14 9.09 -10.51
N THR A 301 2.36 8.14 -10.01
CA THR A 301 2.70 7.31 -8.87
C THR A 301 3.90 6.43 -9.11
N ALA A 302 4.05 5.80 -10.28
CA ALA A 302 5.20 4.95 -10.56
C ALA A 302 6.53 5.71 -10.44
N ILE A 303 6.54 6.98 -10.86
CA ILE A 303 7.71 7.87 -10.71
C ILE A 303 8.03 8.09 -9.23
N GLY A 304 7.05 8.53 -8.45
CA GLY A 304 7.23 8.82 -7.04
C GLY A 304 7.49 7.58 -6.18
N ALA A 305 6.78 6.49 -6.44
CA ALA A 305 6.94 5.22 -5.75
C ALA A 305 8.35 4.62 -5.94
N SER A 306 8.91 4.70 -7.16
CA SER A 306 10.28 4.25 -7.42
C SER A 306 11.28 5.02 -6.57
N VAL A 307 11.12 6.34 -6.47
CA VAL A 307 11.97 7.19 -5.63
C VAL A 307 11.76 6.89 -4.15
N SER A 308 10.51 6.81 -3.68
CA SER A 308 10.22 6.53 -2.27
C SER A 308 10.76 5.16 -1.83
N ALA A 309 10.56 4.12 -2.65
CA ALA A 309 11.11 2.80 -2.39
C ALA A 309 12.63 2.82 -2.33
N SER A 310 13.32 3.54 -3.23
CA SER A 310 14.78 3.64 -3.24
C SER A 310 15.36 4.28 -1.97
N TYR A 311 14.59 5.12 -1.29
CA TYR A 311 14.98 5.77 -0.03
C TYR A 311 14.52 5.02 1.22
N GLY A 312 13.79 3.89 1.09
CA GLY A 312 13.46 3.03 2.22
C GLY A 312 11.97 2.87 2.52
N CYS A 313 11.08 3.33 1.65
CA CYS A 313 9.67 2.95 1.75
C CYS A 313 9.53 1.43 1.54
N ASP A 314 8.77 0.76 2.41
CA ASP A 314 8.64 -0.69 2.44
C ASP A 314 7.37 -1.18 1.79
N PHE A 315 6.36 -0.33 1.72
CA PHE A 315 5.01 -0.69 1.37
C PHE A 315 4.37 0.43 0.55
N LEU A 316 3.92 0.11 -0.65
CA LEU A 316 3.33 1.06 -1.59
C LEU A 316 1.83 0.79 -1.72
N CYS A 317 1.01 1.81 -1.51
CA CYS A 317 -0.36 1.77 -1.99
C CYS A 317 -0.35 2.00 -3.50
N TYR A 318 -0.98 1.11 -4.24
CA TYR A 318 -1.16 1.31 -5.66
C TYR A 318 -2.05 2.54 -5.92
N VAL A 319 -1.93 3.10 -7.11
CA VAL A 319 -2.84 4.10 -7.64
C VAL A 319 -3.28 3.65 -9.03
N THR A 320 -4.54 3.84 -9.35
CA THR A 320 -5.14 3.41 -10.63
C THR A 320 -5.27 4.56 -11.62
N PRO A 321 -5.49 4.28 -12.92
CA PRO A 321 -5.83 5.33 -13.89
C PRO A 321 -7.10 6.11 -13.53
N ALA A 322 -8.01 5.51 -12.75
CA ALA A 322 -9.28 6.11 -12.35
C ALA A 322 -9.19 7.02 -11.11
N GLU A 323 -8.00 7.12 -10.49
CA GLU A 323 -7.81 7.95 -9.29
C GLU A 323 -8.28 9.38 -9.53
N HIS A 324 -8.97 9.96 -8.55
CA HIS A 324 -9.60 11.29 -8.60
C HIS A 324 -10.72 11.46 -9.67
N LEU A 325 -11.02 10.44 -10.48
CA LEU A 325 -12.00 10.52 -11.57
C LEU A 325 -13.23 9.63 -11.39
N ALA A 326 -13.02 8.37 -10.98
CA ALA A 326 -14.10 7.39 -10.89
C ALA A 326 -13.75 6.23 -9.96
N LEU A 327 -14.75 5.40 -9.63
CA LEU A 327 -14.50 4.12 -8.97
C LEU A 327 -13.76 3.19 -9.93
N PRO A 328 -12.58 2.64 -9.56
CA PRO A 328 -11.79 1.78 -10.43
C PRO A 328 -12.58 0.55 -10.91
N ASN A 329 -12.48 0.24 -12.19
CA ASN A 329 -12.95 -1.01 -12.77
C ASN A 329 -11.88 -2.11 -12.65
N LEU A 330 -12.14 -3.29 -13.22
CA LEU A 330 -11.25 -4.44 -13.16
C LEU A 330 -9.88 -4.17 -13.81
N GLU A 331 -9.87 -3.52 -14.96
CA GLU A 331 -8.67 -3.22 -15.73
C GLU A 331 -7.82 -2.15 -15.05
N ASP A 332 -8.46 -1.15 -14.44
CA ASP A 332 -7.78 -0.14 -13.64
C ASP A 332 -7.02 -0.77 -12.47
N VAL A 333 -7.64 -1.74 -11.78
CA VAL A 333 -7.01 -2.47 -10.67
C VAL A 333 -5.78 -3.23 -11.15
N ILE A 334 -5.88 -3.98 -12.26
CA ILE A 334 -4.75 -4.72 -12.84
C ILE A 334 -3.62 -3.77 -13.21
N THR A 335 -3.94 -2.68 -13.90
CA THR A 335 -2.98 -1.65 -14.33
C THR A 335 -2.27 -1.02 -13.13
N GLY A 336 -3.02 -0.64 -12.09
CA GLY A 336 -2.45 -0.05 -10.88
C GLY A 336 -1.48 -1.00 -10.17
N VAL A 337 -1.83 -2.28 -10.02
CA VAL A 337 -0.96 -3.30 -9.40
C VAL A 337 0.31 -3.50 -10.22
N LYS A 338 0.20 -3.71 -11.53
CA LYS A 338 1.35 -3.94 -12.41
C LYS A 338 2.31 -2.75 -12.38
N THR A 339 1.78 -1.54 -12.48
CA THR A 339 2.56 -0.30 -12.45
C THR A 339 3.30 -0.14 -11.11
N SER A 340 2.62 -0.39 -10.00
CA SER A 340 3.23 -0.29 -8.67
C SER A 340 4.30 -1.36 -8.43
N ARG A 341 4.13 -2.57 -8.98
CA ARG A 341 5.16 -3.61 -8.94
C ARG A 341 6.42 -3.23 -9.71
N ILE A 342 6.27 -2.57 -10.87
CA ILE A 342 7.42 -2.03 -11.61
C ILE A 342 8.15 -1.01 -10.75
N ALA A 343 7.42 -0.06 -10.15
CA ALA A 343 8.00 0.96 -9.28
C ALA A 343 8.72 0.36 -8.05
N ALA A 344 8.11 -0.63 -7.40
CA ALA A 344 8.70 -1.35 -6.27
C ALA A 344 10.03 -2.02 -6.66
N HIS A 345 10.05 -2.72 -7.80
CA HIS A 345 11.26 -3.38 -8.30
C HIS A 345 12.38 -2.37 -8.61
N VAL A 346 12.05 -1.25 -9.27
CA VAL A 346 13.04 -0.18 -9.54
C VAL A 346 13.66 0.35 -8.24
N GLY A 347 12.87 0.56 -7.20
CA GLY A 347 13.37 0.96 -5.88
C GLY A 347 14.25 -0.12 -5.23
N ASP A 348 13.84 -1.38 -5.33
CA ASP A 348 14.58 -2.52 -4.78
C ASP A 348 15.94 -2.73 -5.46
N MET A 349 16.08 -2.42 -6.75
CA MET A 349 17.37 -2.43 -7.46
C MET A 349 18.39 -1.46 -6.83
N ILE A 350 17.93 -0.44 -6.13
CA ILE A 350 18.78 0.52 -5.39
C ILE A 350 18.97 0.07 -3.94
N LYS A 351 17.91 -0.34 -3.25
CA LYS A 351 17.99 -0.81 -1.85
C LYS A 351 18.77 -2.11 -1.70
N TYR A 352 18.52 -3.06 -2.60
CA TYR A 352 19.01 -4.44 -2.51
C TYR A 352 19.58 -4.93 -3.84
N PRO A 353 20.64 -4.26 -4.37
CA PRO A 353 21.14 -4.50 -5.72
C PRO A 353 21.53 -5.96 -5.97
N ASP A 354 22.13 -6.63 -5.00
CA ASP A 354 22.60 -8.02 -5.14
C ASP A 354 21.47 -9.02 -5.37
N ARG A 355 20.26 -8.71 -4.89
CA ARG A 355 19.08 -9.57 -5.06
C ARG A 355 18.21 -9.13 -6.24
N ALA A 356 17.92 -7.83 -6.34
CA ALA A 356 16.97 -7.33 -7.32
C ALA A 356 17.54 -7.28 -8.74
N LYS A 357 18.81 -6.89 -8.92
CA LYS A 357 19.44 -6.77 -10.26
C LYS A 357 19.64 -8.09 -10.97
N GLN A 358 19.62 -9.23 -10.26
CA GLN A 358 19.76 -10.54 -10.91
C GLN A 358 18.61 -10.80 -11.87
N TRP A 359 17.38 -10.39 -11.52
CA TRP A 359 16.20 -10.54 -12.39
C TRP A 359 16.36 -9.78 -13.72
N ASP A 360 16.83 -8.53 -13.66
CA ASP A 360 17.12 -7.72 -14.87
C ASP A 360 18.29 -8.29 -15.69
N LEU A 361 19.29 -8.84 -15.02
CA LEU A 361 20.40 -9.50 -15.71
C LEU A 361 19.92 -10.72 -16.50
N ASP A 362 19.06 -11.54 -15.91
CA ASP A 362 18.50 -12.72 -16.57
C ASP A 362 17.58 -12.32 -17.75
N MET A 363 16.77 -11.25 -17.58
CA MET A 363 16.00 -10.66 -18.67
C MET A 363 16.90 -10.14 -19.78
N GLY A 364 18.01 -9.45 -19.44
CA GLY A 364 18.99 -8.95 -20.40
C GLY A 364 19.64 -10.08 -21.21
N ARG A 365 19.97 -11.20 -20.57
CA ARG A 365 20.50 -12.40 -21.25
C ARG A 365 19.48 -13.00 -22.20
N ALA A 366 18.25 -13.24 -21.75
CA ALA A 366 17.17 -13.76 -22.58
C ALA A 366 16.89 -12.84 -23.78
N ARG A 367 16.92 -11.52 -23.57
CA ARG A 367 16.75 -10.52 -24.64
C ARG A 367 17.88 -10.58 -25.65
N ARG A 368 19.14 -10.71 -25.23
CA ARG A 368 20.28 -10.85 -26.12
C ARG A 368 20.17 -12.10 -27.01
N GLU A 369 19.68 -13.19 -26.44
CA GLU A 369 19.50 -14.48 -27.12
C GLU A 369 18.22 -14.55 -27.96
N LEU A 370 17.37 -13.51 -27.91
CA LEU A 370 16.04 -13.47 -28.53
C LEU A 370 15.13 -14.63 -28.03
N ASP A 371 15.39 -15.12 -26.80
CA ASP A 371 14.59 -16.17 -26.17
C ASP A 371 13.29 -15.57 -25.60
N TRP A 372 12.26 -15.52 -26.45
CA TRP A 372 10.96 -14.91 -26.11
C TRP A 372 10.27 -15.65 -24.98
N GLU A 373 10.33 -16.97 -24.91
CA GLU A 373 9.69 -17.74 -23.86
C GLU A 373 10.34 -17.44 -22.50
N LYS A 374 11.66 -17.35 -22.47
CA LYS A 374 12.38 -16.92 -21.27
C LYS A 374 12.06 -15.48 -20.88
N MET A 375 12.00 -14.54 -21.84
CA MET A 375 11.58 -13.17 -21.57
C MET A 375 10.17 -13.10 -20.98
N TYR A 376 9.20 -13.87 -21.50
CA TYR A 376 7.86 -13.93 -20.93
C TYR A 376 7.86 -14.50 -19.52
N SER A 377 8.62 -15.57 -19.27
CA SER A 377 8.70 -16.17 -17.94
C SER A 377 9.30 -15.23 -16.87
N LEU A 378 10.07 -14.25 -17.28
CA LEU A 378 10.69 -13.23 -16.44
C LEU A 378 9.89 -11.93 -16.38
N ALA A 379 8.88 -11.73 -17.22
CA ALA A 379 8.12 -10.49 -17.26
C ALA A 379 7.22 -10.32 -16.01
N ILE A 380 7.08 -9.09 -15.55
CA ILE A 380 6.08 -8.73 -14.51
C ILE A 380 4.66 -9.01 -15.00
N ASP A 381 4.43 -8.87 -16.31
CA ASP A 381 3.17 -9.20 -16.97
C ASP A 381 3.41 -10.04 -18.22
N PRO A 382 3.54 -11.36 -18.06
CA PRO A 382 3.84 -12.27 -19.16
C PRO A 382 2.71 -12.38 -20.19
N GLU A 383 1.46 -12.30 -19.74
CA GLU A 383 0.30 -12.42 -20.62
C GLU A 383 0.20 -11.21 -21.54
N HIS A 384 0.25 -10.00 -20.97
CA HIS A 384 0.23 -8.77 -21.77
C HIS A 384 1.43 -8.67 -22.73
N ALA A 385 2.63 -9.02 -22.29
CA ALA A 385 3.81 -9.03 -23.15
C ALA A 385 3.64 -9.97 -24.37
N ARG A 386 3.06 -11.16 -24.13
CA ARG A 386 2.73 -12.12 -25.19
C ARG A 386 1.64 -11.62 -26.13
N GLU A 387 0.57 -11.01 -25.60
CA GLU A 387 -0.52 -10.43 -26.38
C GLU A 387 0.00 -9.32 -27.31
N VAL A 388 0.78 -8.37 -26.78
CA VAL A 388 1.35 -7.27 -27.56
C VAL A 388 2.21 -7.79 -28.70
N ARG A 389 3.07 -8.79 -28.47
CA ARG A 389 3.87 -9.40 -29.54
C ARG A 389 3.00 -10.10 -30.58
N ASN A 390 2.02 -10.90 -30.14
CA ASN A 390 1.18 -11.69 -31.02
C ASN A 390 0.22 -10.82 -31.87
N SER A 391 -0.24 -9.67 -31.33
CA SER A 391 -1.11 -8.73 -32.06
C SER A 391 -0.43 -8.13 -33.30
N ARG A 392 0.88 -8.19 -33.38
CA ARG A 392 1.72 -7.70 -34.49
C ARG A 392 2.81 -8.72 -34.75
N ALA A 393 2.39 -9.97 -35.06
CA ALA A 393 3.31 -11.08 -35.25
C ALA A 393 4.32 -10.76 -36.37
N PRO A 394 5.61 -10.95 -36.14
CA PRO A 394 6.63 -10.78 -37.16
C PRO A 394 6.55 -11.92 -38.21
N GLU A 395 6.96 -11.64 -39.43
CA GLU A 395 7.18 -12.68 -40.46
C GLU A 395 8.36 -13.59 -40.08
N ASP A 396 9.37 -13.01 -39.44
CA ASP A 396 10.53 -13.69 -38.88
C ASP A 396 10.35 -13.86 -37.36
N THR A 397 10.38 -15.07 -36.86
CA THR A 397 10.15 -15.40 -35.43
C THR A 397 11.29 -14.97 -34.50
N ASP A 398 12.49 -14.70 -35.03
CA ASP A 398 13.67 -14.40 -34.22
C ASP A 398 13.71 -12.95 -33.71
N ALA A 399 13.04 -12.00 -34.39
CA ALA A 399 13.04 -10.59 -34.02
C ALA A 399 11.62 -10.07 -33.79
N CYS A 400 11.47 -8.86 -33.23
CA CYS A 400 10.18 -8.17 -33.20
C CYS A 400 9.95 -7.33 -34.46
N THR A 401 8.69 -6.98 -34.73
CA THR A 401 8.30 -6.17 -35.90
C THR A 401 8.84 -4.74 -35.89
N MET A 402 9.34 -4.25 -34.73
CA MET A 402 9.94 -2.90 -34.67
C MET A 402 11.22 -2.79 -35.55
N CYS A 403 12.08 -3.80 -35.50
CA CYS A 403 13.35 -3.79 -36.23
C CYS A 403 13.41 -4.84 -37.37
N GLY A 404 12.66 -5.94 -37.25
CA GLY A 404 12.69 -7.04 -38.22
C GLY A 404 14.10 -7.56 -38.45
N ASN A 405 14.50 -7.65 -39.71
CA ASN A 405 15.85 -8.09 -40.13
C ASN A 405 16.98 -7.14 -39.73
N PHE A 406 16.67 -5.91 -39.32
CA PHE A 406 17.65 -4.92 -38.88
C PHE A 406 17.76 -4.88 -37.33
N CYS A 407 17.36 -5.94 -36.63
CA CYS A 407 17.48 -6.04 -35.20
C CYS A 407 18.93 -5.93 -34.74
N ALA A 408 19.24 -4.93 -33.92
CA ALA A 408 20.59 -4.67 -33.42
C ALA A 408 21.15 -5.89 -32.66
N LEU A 409 20.36 -6.57 -31.88
CA LEU A 409 20.79 -7.77 -31.15
C LEU A 409 21.16 -8.90 -32.12
N LYS A 410 20.36 -9.13 -33.16
CA LYS A 410 20.63 -10.14 -34.20
C LYS A 410 21.92 -9.83 -34.93
N ILE A 411 22.11 -8.57 -35.35
CA ILE A 411 23.32 -8.12 -36.06
C ILE A 411 24.57 -8.28 -35.18
N VAL A 412 24.48 -7.88 -33.91
CA VAL A 412 25.60 -7.97 -32.97
C VAL A 412 25.96 -9.42 -32.68
N ASN A 413 24.95 -10.28 -32.44
CA ASN A 413 25.19 -11.71 -32.20
C ASN A 413 25.86 -12.43 -33.40
N GLN A 414 25.58 -11.97 -34.63
CA GLN A 414 26.17 -12.55 -35.84
C GLN A 414 27.61 -12.07 -36.09
N ASN A 415 27.97 -10.85 -35.72
CA ASN A 415 29.20 -10.21 -36.10
C ASN A 415 30.21 -9.99 -34.96
N TYR A 416 29.77 -10.06 -33.72
CA TYR A 416 30.60 -9.80 -32.54
C TYR A 416 30.52 -10.94 -31.55
N ASN A 417 31.66 -11.49 -31.18
CA ASN A 417 31.74 -12.48 -30.12
C ASN A 417 31.82 -11.77 -28.74
N LEU A 418 30.67 -11.28 -28.25
CA LEU A 418 30.58 -10.64 -26.93
C LEU A 418 30.48 -11.72 -25.87
N ALA A 419 31.63 -12.32 -25.50
CA ALA A 419 31.70 -13.23 -24.39
C ALA A 419 31.45 -12.49 -23.06
N LYS A 420 30.49 -12.98 -22.26
CA LYS A 420 30.44 -12.77 -20.81
C LYS A 420 30.12 -14.07 -20.15
#